data_a628ffbf1fd0c8498073d86900070cd0
#
_entry.id   a628ffbf1fd0c8498073d86900070cd0
#
_cell.length_a   1.000
_cell.length_b   1.000
_cell.length_c   1.000
_cell.angle_alpha   90.00
_cell.angle_beta   90.00
_cell.angle_gamma   90.00
#
_symmetry.space_group_name_H-M   'P 1'
#
loop_
_entity.id
_entity.type
_entity.pdbx_description
1 polymer ?
#
loop_
_entity_poly.entity_id
_entity_poly.type
_entity_poly.pdbx_seq_one_letter_code
_entity_poly.pdbx_strand_id
1 'polypeptide(L)'
;MGLLKVSVIFLLSLVTMTLAQPPGCKIRITDRGLEMLKAETRNFVEGELSNITMPEMRGSEGRFQYTIKDVKVTELNLTSDLRFQPEVGLLFEVQNSSITLNFQRRILYWLFYDEGAINASAEGVNIFTVLHLSKDEEGRLKISNITCDASIAKMRAKFSGTLGRVYDFIGTFLTTGMRFILNKQICPALNHAALVLVNQLLETIPVRTEVDNYVGIDYSLLSDPVVTESSLDMDFRGMFYSLKNENDTLVNYAVNPVVREYNRMVYLSLSEYFFDSGLFSYFKGGLFQTRIANERMPKDLELLLRTTYLGTMMMLNPALMDQPLSLEIEVTSPPRSTIKTSGANVAVTSMVKVLVLPAGKPPVQLSIMTMEGKFNAKVSMKDKRLTIHLDLRRFKIYSNQSALESLALIPLQGPLKTMLQISVVPLINNYIKRGVQIPLPDGLDFIEEVVEYHNGYIIVGANLHFRTSLRELIENKLSAHTNNTV
;
A
#
# COMPACT_ATOMS: atom_id res chain seq x y z
N MET A 1 34.25 -4.91 -43.76
CA MET A 1 33.20 -5.77 -43.18
C MET A 1 33.13 -5.78 -41.64
N GLY A 2 34.15 -5.29 -40.95
CA GLY A 2 34.16 -5.21 -39.47
C GLY A 2 33.39 -4.01 -38.87
N LEU A 3 33.43 -2.86 -39.50
CA LEU A 3 32.78 -1.62 -38.99
C LEU A 3 31.24 -1.63 -39.06
N LEU A 4 30.65 -2.36 -40.02
CA LEU A 4 29.21 -2.47 -40.16
C LEU A 4 28.62 -3.39 -39.06
N LYS A 5 29.35 -4.41 -38.60
CA LYS A 5 28.90 -5.32 -37.53
C LYS A 5 28.90 -4.65 -36.15
N VAL A 6 29.85 -3.77 -35.87
CA VAL A 6 29.94 -3.02 -34.62
C VAL A 6 28.80 -1.98 -34.52
N SER A 7 28.49 -1.29 -35.66
CA SER A 7 27.37 -0.33 -35.70
C SER A 7 26.00 -1.00 -35.51
N VAL A 8 25.76 -2.22 -36.02
CA VAL A 8 24.51 -2.95 -35.85
C VAL A 8 24.37 -3.47 -34.43
N ILE A 9 25.44 -3.89 -33.76
CA ILE A 9 25.41 -4.31 -32.35
C ILE A 9 25.16 -3.11 -31.44
N PHE A 10 25.72 -1.94 -31.75
CA PHE A 10 25.43 -0.71 -30.98
C PHE A 10 23.99 -0.20 -31.18
N LEU A 11 23.43 -0.34 -32.39
CA LEU A 11 22.01 -0.03 -32.67
C LEU A 11 21.05 -1.05 -32.02
N LEU A 12 21.41 -2.33 -31.94
CA LEU A 12 20.61 -3.33 -31.23
C LEU A 12 20.70 -3.17 -29.70
N SER A 13 21.77 -2.67 -29.14
CA SER A 13 21.87 -2.37 -27.70
C SER A 13 21.10 -1.11 -27.29
N LEU A 14 20.81 -0.20 -28.23
CA LEU A 14 19.99 0.98 -28.02
C LEU A 14 18.46 0.69 -28.09
N VAL A 15 18.06 -0.45 -28.64
CA VAL A 15 16.63 -0.82 -28.78
C VAL A 15 16.08 -1.57 -27.58
N THR A 16 16.90 -1.97 -26.62
CA THR A 16 16.44 -2.60 -25.37
C THR A 16 16.47 -1.67 -24.15
N MET A 17 16.33 -0.37 -24.33
CA MET A 17 15.73 0.43 -23.27
C MET A 17 14.25 0.03 -23.21
N THR A 18 13.95 -1.00 -22.48
CA THR A 18 12.57 -1.23 -21.99
C THR A 18 12.19 0.05 -21.24
N LEU A 19 11.39 0.90 -21.90
CA LEU A 19 10.77 2.04 -21.25
C LEU A 19 10.08 1.47 -20.03
N ALA A 20 10.59 1.79 -18.84
CA ALA A 20 10.00 1.36 -17.60
C ALA A 20 8.52 1.77 -17.63
N GLN A 21 7.62 0.81 -17.42
CA GLN A 21 6.20 1.10 -17.43
C GLN A 21 5.92 2.13 -16.32
N PRO A 22 5.16 3.21 -16.59
CA PRO A 22 4.81 4.16 -15.56
C PRO A 22 3.98 3.47 -14.47
N PRO A 23 4.09 3.86 -13.20
CA PRO A 23 3.32 3.27 -12.13
C PRO A 23 1.84 3.63 -12.22
N GLY A 24 0.96 2.66 -11.92
CA GLY A 24 -0.44 2.94 -11.67
C GLY A 24 -0.62 3.65 -10.32
N CYS A 25 0.22 3.29 -9.36
CA CYS A 25 0.24 3.83 -8.00
C CYS A 25 1.69 4.10 -7.56
N LYS A 26 1.94 5.24 -6.93
CA LYS A 26 3.22 5.58 -6.32
C LYS A 26 3.01 5.99 -4.86
N ILE A 27 3.85 5.50 -3.96
CA ILE A 27 3.88 5.91 -2.56
C ILE A 27 5.21 6.59 -2.28
N ARG A 28 5.16 7.78 -1.68
CA ARG A 28 6.32 8.50 -1.15
C ARG A 28 6.19 8.61 0.36
N ILE A 29 7.23 8.20 1.08
CA ILE A 29 7.41 8.48 2.51
C ILE A 29 8.42 9.60 2.63
N THR A 30 8.09 10.66 3.39
CA THR A 30 8.93 11.84 3.59
C THR A 30 9.69 11.77 4.91
N ASP A 31 10.60 12.73 5.16
CA ASP A 31 11.29 12.87 6.45
C ASP A 31 10.32 12.94 7.64
N ARG A 32 9.14 13.57 7.46
CA ARG A 32 8.11 13.61 8.51
C ARG A 32 7.55 12.22 8.82
N GLY A 33 7.36 11.40 7.79
CA GLY A 33 6.95 9.99 7.96
C GLY A 33 8.05 9.18 8.63
N LEU A 34 9.30 9.43 8.24
CA LEU A 34 10.45 8.76 8.83
C LEU A 34 10.64 9.13 10.30
N GLU A 35 10.42 10.39 10.71
CA GLU A 35 10.50 10.82 12.11
C GLU A 35 9.47 10.11 13.01
N MET A 36 8.27 9.86 12.50
CA MET A 36 7.28 9.05 13.21
C MET A 36 7.74 7.57 13.33
N LEU A 37 8.29 7.01 12.25
CA LEU A 37 8.85 5.64 12.27
C LEU A 37 10.06 5.51 13.20
N LYS A 38 10.83 6.57 13.39
CA LYS A 38 11.99 6.61 14.29
C LYS A 38 11.63 6.26 15.73
N ALA A 39 10.53 6.81 16.26
CA ALA A 39 10.07 6.51 17.61
C ALA A 39 9.69 5.03 17.76
N GLU A 40 8.93 4.49 16.80
CA GLU A 40 8.53 3.09 16.78
C GLU A 40 9.74 2.14 16.61
N THR A 41 10.67 2.49 15.72
CA THR A 41 11.91 1.73 15.51
C THR A 41 12.74 1.68 16.76
N ARG A 42 12.90 2.81 17.47
CA ARG A 42 13.63 2.85 18.75
C ARG A 42 13.01 1.92 19.78
N ASN A 43 11.70 2.00 20.00
CA ASN A 43 10.99 1.16 20.96
C ASN A 43 11.12 -0.34 20.59
N PHE A 44 11.05 -0.67 19.32
CA PHE A 44 11.24 -2.02 18.83
C PHE A 44 12.67 -2.52 19.10
N VAL A 45 13.70 -1.73 18.75
CA VAL A 45 15.11 -2.08 18.95
C VAL A 45 15.42 -2.19 20.46
N GLU A 46 14.90 -1.31 21.30
CA GLU A 46 15.03 -1.41 22.75
C GLU A 46 14.46 -2.74 23.27
N GLY A 47 13.32 -3.17 22.75
CA GLY A 47 12.73 -4.47 23.06
C GLY A 47 13.63 -5.65 22.65
N GLU A 48 14.18 -5.63 21.44
CA GLU A 48 15.06 -6.68 20.96
C GLU A 48 16.39 -6.75 21.71
N LEU A 49 16.98 -5.59 22.00
CA LEU A 49 18.20 -5.53 22.79
C LEU A 49 17.98 -5.93 24.26
N SER A 50 16.79 -5.69 24.82
CA SER A 50 16.42 -6.16 26.16
C SER A 50 16.35 -7.67 26.27
N ASN A 51 16.02 -8.35 25.17
CA ASN A 51 15.88 -9.81 25.09
C ASN A 51 17.19 -10.52 24.70
N ILE A 52 18.30 -9.79 24.56
CA ILE A 52 19.59 -10.42 24.24
C ILE A 52 19.93 -11.46 25.30
N THR A 53 20.13 -12.70 24.86
CA THR A 53 20.63 -13.77 25.69
C THR A 53 22.13 -13.87 25.55
N MET A 54 22.84 -13.84 26.70
CA MET A 54 24.28 -14.04 26.72
C MET A 54 24.60 -15.47 27.19
N PRO A 55 25.55 -16.16 26.55
CA PRO A 55 25.97 -17.47 26.99
C PRO A 55 26.66 -17.40 28.36
N GLU A 56 26.58 -18.48 29.11
CA GLU A 56 27.35 -18.63 30.33
C GLU A 56 28.84 -18.50 30.01
N MET A 57 29.52 -17.61 30.76
CA MET A 57 30.96 -17.38 30.65
C MET A 57 31.68 -18.08 31.78
N ARG A 58 32.63 -18.95 31.44
CA ARG A 58 33.53 -19.60 32.41
C ARG A 58 34.97 -19.32 32.00
N GLY A 59 35.79 -19.08 32.96
CA GLY A 59 37.22 -18.91 32.73
C GLY A 59 38.05 -19.24 33.95
N SER A 60 39.32 -19.49 33.71
CA SER A 60 40.32 -19.74 34.78
C SER A 60 41.65 -19.11 34.39
N GLU A 61 42.27 -18.44 35.34
CA GLU A 61 43.62 -17.88 35.21
C GLU A 61 44.41 -18.12 36.51
N GLY A 62 45.37 -19.03 36.45
CA GLY A 62 46.10 -19.52 37.61
C GLY A 62 45.18 -20.21 38.65
N ARG A 63 45.07 -19.61 39.83
CA ARG A 63 44.17 -20.06 40.91
C ARG A 63 42.80 -19.38 40.91
N PHE A 64 42.55 -18.52 39.96
CA PHE A 64 41.30 -17.80 39.80
C PHE A 64 40.38 -18.54 38.81
N GLN A 65 39.15 -18.81 39.24
CA GLN A 65 38.08 -19.38 38.40
C GLN A 65 36.84 -18.47 38.54
N TYR A 66 36.18 -18.22 37.43
CA TYR A 66 34.94 -17.46 37.45
C TYR A 66 33.86 -18.09 36.54
N THR A 67 32.62 -17.89 36.94
CA THR A 67 31.44 -18.21 36.14
C THR A 67 30.49 -17.02 36.19
N ILE A 68 30.03 -16.58 35.03
CA ILE A 68 28.96 -15.56 34.87
C ILE A 68 27.81 -16.22 34.18
N LYS A 69 26.63 -16.16 34.76
CA LYS A 69 25.40 -16.73 34.24
C LYS A 69 24.22 -15.78 34.44
N ASP A 70 23.09 -16.09 33.79
CA ASP A 70 21.82 -15.38 33.95
C ASP A 70 21.97 -13.87 33.66
N VAL A 71 22.71 -13.52 32.60
CA VAL A 71 22.90 -12.13 32.18
C VAL A 71 21.60 -11.59 31.57
N LYS A 72 21.09 -10.53 32.18
CA LYS A 72 19.85 -9.84 31.74
C LYS A 72 20.10 -8.37 31.56
N VAL A 73 19.55 -7.79 30.48
CA VAL A 73 19.48 -6.34 30.30
C VAL A 73 18.39 -5.80 31.23
N THR A 74 18.75 -4.83 32.10
CA THR A 74 17.81 -4.26 33.06
C THR A 74 17.42 -2.83 32.75
N GLU A 75 18.26 -2.08 32.03
CA GLU A 75 17.99 -0.71 31.66
C GLU A 75 18.69 -0.38 30.35
N LEU A 76 17.98 0.29 29.47
CA LEU A 76 18.44 0.79 28.19
C LEU A 76 18.19 2.29 28.12
N ASN A 77 19.21 3.06 27.77
CA ASN A 77 19.06 4.47 27.46
C ASN A 77 19.68 4.71 26.08
N LEU A 78 18.85 4.63 25.04
CA LEU A 78 19.28 4.75 23.65
C LEU A 78 18.98 6.14 23.09
N THR A 79 20.02 6.82 22.61
CA THR A 79 19.91 7.99 21.76
C THR A 79 20.03 7.53 20.32
N SER A 80 18.91 7.40 19.63
CA SER A 80 18.86 6.85 18.28
C SER A 80 18.40 7.87 17.25
N ASP A 81 18.84 7.69 16.03
CA ASP A 81 18.38 8.41 14.84
C ASP A 81 18.04 7.44 13.71
N LEU A 82 17.10 7.84 12.84
CA LEU A 82 16.70 7.10 11.67
C LEU A 82 16.66 8.06 10.49
N ARG A 83 17.45 7.77 9.45
CA ARG A 83 17.58 8.64 8.28
C ARG A 83 17.50 7.83 7.00
N PHE A 84 17.15 8.52 5.92
CA PHE A 84 17.31 7.96 4.57
C PHE A 84 18.80 7.85 4.23
N GLN A 85 19.18 6.70 3.66
CA GLN A 85 20.49 6.49 3.05
C GLN A 85 20.29 6.43 1.55
N PRO A 86 20.66 7.49 0.80
CA PRO A 86 20.43 7.56 -0.65
C PRO A 86 20.93 6.32 -1.39
N GLU A 87 20.16 5.87 -2.37
CA GLU A 87 20.44 4.71 -3.23
C GLU A 87 20.51 3.35 -2.51
N VAL A 88 20.38 3.31 -1.18
CA VAL A 88 20.54 2.10 -0.38
C VAL A 88 19.26 1.72 0.39
N GLY A 89 18.77 2.63 1.24
CA GLY A 89 17.65 2.31 2.11
C GLY A 89 17.56 3.20 3.34
N LEU A 90 17.62 2.61 4.54
CA LEU A 90 17.51 3.33 5.81
C LEU A 90 18.78 3.15 6.65
N LEU A 91 19.21 4.24 7.26
CA LEU A 91 20.28 4.26 8.25
C LEU A 91 19.67 4.42 9.63
N PHE A 92 19.85 3.42 10.49
CA PHE A 92 19.55 3.50 11.92
C PHE A 92 20.85 3.63 12.70
N GLU A 93 20.96 4.67 13.51
CA GLU A 93 22.15 5.02 14.25
C GLU A 93 21.83 5.21 15.72
N VAL A 94 22.66 4.64 16.58
CA VAL A 94 22.63 4.84 18.04
C VAL A 94 23.94 5.43 18.46
N GLN A 95 23.92 6.53 19.20
CA GLN A 95 25.13 7.25 19.62
C GLN A 95 25.18 7.44 21.12
N ASN A 96 26.39 7.28 21.67
CA ASN A 96 26.73 7.56 23.05
C ASN A 96 25.70 7.08 24.10
N SER A 97 25.18 5.87 23.88
CA SER A 97 24.10 5.26 24.65
C SER A 97 24.62 4.38 25.78
N SER A 98 23.74 3.93 26.67
CA SER A 98 24.13 3.07 27.80
C SER A 98 23.20 1.86 27.93
N ILE A 99 23.80 0.72 28.29
CA ILE A 99 23.12 -0.56 28.55
C ILE A 99 23.52 -1.05 29.93
N THR A 100 22.55 -1.22 30.82
CA THR A 100 22.78 -1.78 32.15
C THR A 100 22.40 -3.25 32.18
N LEU A 101 23.30 -4.09 32.67
CA LEU A 101 23.15 -5.53 32.76
C LEU A 101 23.13 -5.96 34.23
N ASN A 102 22.29 -6.94 34.56
CA ASN A 102 22.34 -7.68 35.81
C ASN A 102 22.74 -9.13 35.52
N PHE A 103 23.62 -9.71 36.32
CA PHE A 103 24.08 -11.08 36.16
C PHE A 103 24.49 -11.71 37.47
N GLN A 104 24.47 -13.04 37.52
CA GLN A 104 24.97 -13.83 38.62
C GLN A 104 26.43 -14.14 38.38
N ARG A 105 27.27 -13.87 39.42
CA ARG A 105 28.67 -14.25 39.41
C ARG A 105 28.94 -15.35 40.41
N ARG A 106 29.87 -16.25 40.05
CA ARG A 106 30.50 -17.21 40.94
C ARG A 106 32.00 -17.10 40.74
N ILE A 107 32.73 -16.79 41.83
CA ILE A 107 34.18 -16.56 41.83
C ILE A 107 34.82 -17.50 42.83
N LEU A 108 35.83 -18.21 42.38
CA LEU A 108 36.67 -19.05 43.22
C LEU A 108 38.13 -18.60 43.07
N TYR A 109 38.72 -18.11 44.14
CA TYR A 109 40.14 -17.74 44.18
C TYR A 109 40.81 -18.47 45.33
N TRP A 110 41.55 -19.52 45.03
CA TRP A 110 42.16 -20.43 45.99
C TRP A 110 41.14 -21.00 46.98
N LEU A 111 41.06 -20.52 48.23
CA LEU A 111 40.06 -20.90 49.23
C LEU A 111 38.92 -19.91 49.38
N PHE A 112 38.97 -18.78 48.68
CA PHE A 112 37.95 -17.77 48.70
C PHE A 112 36.87 -18.06 47.65
N TYR A 113 35.64 -18.19 48.13
CA TYR A 113 34.46 -18.38 47.32
C TYR A 113 33.52 -17.19 47.50
N ASP A 114 33.06 -16.61 46.39
CA ASP A 114 32.09 -15.54 46.39
C ASP A 114 31.04 -15.78 45.30
N GLU A 115 29.77 -15.66 45.63
CA GLU A 115 28.65 -15.77 44.75
C GLU A 115 27.67 -14.63 45.01
N GLY A 116 27.14 -14.01 43.95
CA GLY A 116 26.18 -12.94 44.10
C GLY A 116 25.79 -12.28 42.76
N ALA A 117 24.79 -11.40 42.85
CA ALA A 117 24.35 -10.61 41.69
C ALA A 117 25.23 -9.34 41.58
N ILE A 118 25.42 -8.91 40.32
CA ILE A 118 26.15 -7.68 40.01
C ILE A 118 25.42 -6.92 38.91
N ASN A 119 25.46 -5.61 39.02
CA ASN A 119 25.08 -4.70 37.94
C ASN A 119 26.34 -4.18 37.24
N ALA A 120 26.33 -4.27 35.92
CA ALA A 120 27.35 -3.66 35.08
C ALA A 120 26.69 -2.72 34.07
N SER A 121 27.34 -1.58 33.81
CA SER A 121 26.87 -0.61 32.80
C SER A 121 27.88 -0.51 31.68
N ALA A 122 27.39 -0.74 30.44
CA ALA A 122 28.09 -0.42 29.21
C ALA A 122 27.80 1.05 28.85
N GLU A 123 28.84 1.83 28.65
CA GLU A 123 28.79 3.28 28.37
C GLU A 123 29.43 3.56 27.01
N GLY A 124 28.93 4.59 26.33
CA GLY A 124 29.40 4.93 24.98
C GLY A 124 29.10 3.82 23.97
N VAL A 125 27.89 3.27 24.04
CA VAL A 125 27.40 2.32 23.06
C VAL A 125 27.06 3.07 21.78
N ASN A 126 27.71 2.69 20.68
CA ASN A 126 27.42 3.21 19.35
C ASN A 126 27.06 2.04 18.45
N ILE A 127 25.99 2.21 17.67
CA ILE A 127 25.51 1.22 16.70
C ILE A 127 25.27 1.98 15.40
N PHE A 128 25.75 1.42 14.31
CA PHE A 128 25.55 1.92 12.97
C PHE A 128 24.96 0.79 12.11
N THR A 129 23.75 0.97 11.62
CA THR A 129 23.03 -0.08 10.92
C THR A 129 22.41 0.46 9.65
N VAL A 130 22.78 -0.09 8.50
CA VAL A 130 22.22 0.25 7.19
C VAL A 130 21.32 -0.89 6.74
N LEU A 131 20.04 -0.57 6.50
CA LEU A 131 19.03 -1.48 5.98
C LEU A 131 18.90 -1.29 4.47
N HIS A 132 19.22 -2.34 3.70
CA HIS A 132 19.10 -2.34 2.24
C HIS A 132 17.68 -2.73 1.85
N LEU A 133 16.98 -1.84 1.14
CA LEU A 133 15.62 -2.05 0.69
C LEU A 133 15.60 -2.55 -0.76
N SER A 134 14.81 -3.57 -1.03
CA SER A 134 14.56 -4.08 -2.37
C SER A 134 13.15 -4.63 -2.50
N LYS A 135 12.77 -5.08 -3.68
CA LYS A 135 11.58 -5.90 -3.88
C LYS A 135 11.94 -7.39 -3.85
N ASP A 136 11.02 -8.24 -3.39
CA ASP A 136 11.11 -9.68 -3.54
C ASP A 136 10.62 -10.16 -4.92
N GLU A 137 10.60 -11.48 -5.15
CA GLU A 137 10.15 -12.09 -6.40
C GLU A 137 8.66 -11.86 -6.67
N GLU A 138 7.83 -11.74 -5.63
CA GLU A 138 6.41 -11.45 -5.72
C GLU A 138 6.12 -9.95 -5.87
N GLY A 139 7.12 -9.10 -5.71
CA GLY A 139 6.99 -7.65 -5.79
C GLY A 139 6.61 -6.96 -4.47
N ARG A 140 6.91 -7.57 -3.31
CA ARG A 140 6.77 -6.93 -1.98
C ARG A 140 8.01 -6.15 -1.63
N LEU A 141 7.85 -5.15 -0.77
CA LEU A 141 8.97 -4.50 -0.10
C LEU A 141 9.66 -5.49 0.84
N LYS A 142 10.98 -5.53 0.81
CA LYS A 142 11.80 -6.42 1.62
C LYS A 142 13.09 -5.73 2.05
N ILE A 143 13.55 -6.04 3.26
CA ILE A 143 14.92 -5.77 3.69
C ILE A 143 15.78 -6.92 3.14
N SER A 144 16.60 -6.62 2.12
CA SER A 144 17.40 -7.63 1.42
C SER A 144 18.70 -7.95 2.15
N ASN A 145 19.28 -6.95 2.79
CA ASN A 145 20.53 -7.06 3.52
C ASN A 145 20.61 -6.02 4.62
N ILE A 146 21.49 -6.27 5.58
CA ILE A 146 21.79 -5.35 6.67
C ILE A 146 23.29 -5.29 6.90
N THR A 147 23.82 -4.09 6.96
CA THR A 147 25.19 -3.84 7.39
C THR A 147 25.15 -3.25 8.78
N CYS A 148 25.78 -3.93 9.75
CA CYS A 148 25.77 -3.50 11.14
C CYS A 148 27.19 -3.43 11.68
N ASP A 149 27.50 -2.34 12.35
CA ASP A 149 28.69 -2.16 13.18
C ASP A 149 28.27 -1.69 14.57
N ALA A 150 28.83 -2.30 15.61
CA ALA A 150 28.54 -1.95 17.00
C ALA A 150 29.83 -1.82 17.79
N SER A 151 29.89 -0.83 18.63
CA SER A 151 31.02 -0.59 19.51
C SER A 151 30.59 -0.11 20.92
N ILE A 152 31.32 -0.55 21.92
CA ILE A 152 31.12 -0.16 23.33
C ILE A 152 32.42 0.45 23.86
N ALA A 153 32.38 1.70 24.24
CA ALA A 153 33.59 2.38 24.69
C ALA A 153 34.08 1.86 26.03
N LYS A 154 33.21 1.73 27.02
CA LYS A 154 33.55 1.32 28.39
C LYS A 154 32.48 0.39 28.95
N MET A 155 32.92 -0.49 29.85
CA MET A 155 32.02 -1.24 30.70
C MET A 155 32.49 -1.11 32.16
N ARG A 156 31.58 -0.80 33.06
CA ARG A 156 31.82 -0.65 34.48
C ARG A 156 30.94 -1.59 35.27
N ALA A 157 31.50 -2.26 36.25
CA ALA A 157 30.79 -3.05 37.23
C ALA A 157 31.04 -2.53 38.61
N LYS A 158 30.00 -2.41 39.43
CA LYS A 158 30.13 -2.03 40.84
C LYS A 158 30.11 -3.31 41.66
N PHE A 159 31.23 -3.59 42.30
CA PHE A 159 31.37 -4.68 43.26
C PHE A 159 31.18 -4.14 44.67
N SER A 160 30.29 -4.75 45.43
CA SER A 160 30.15 -4.47 46.86
C SER A 160 30.84 -5.56 47.67
N GLY A 161 31.78 -5.23 48.53
CA GLY A 161 32.46 -6.19 49.42
C GLY A 161 33.72 -5.65 50.04
N THR A 162 34.25 -6.36 51.06
CA THR A 162 35.38 -5.96 51.87
C THR A 162 36.77 -6.17 51.24
N LEU A 163 36.84 -6.79 50.05
CA LEU A 163 38.10 -7.14 49.38
C LEU A 163 38.37 -6.28 48.12
N GLY A 164 38.34 -4.94 48.28
CA GLY A 164 38.40 -3.97 47.18
C GLY A 164 39.45 -4.24 46.09
N ARG A 165 40.73 -4.50 46.45
CA ARG A 165 41.79 -4.75 45.43
C ARG A 165 41.62 -6.01 44.62
N VAL A 166 41.03 -7.07 45.21
CA VAL A 166 40.71 -8.31 44.47
C VAL A 166 39.57 -8.08 43.51
N TYR A 167 38.56 -7.29 43.92
CA TYR A 167 37.43 -6.92 43.06
C TYR A 167 37.83 -5.99 41.92
N ASP A 168 38.81 -5.08 42.13
CA ASP A 168 39.30 -4.19 41.08
C ASP A 168 39.97 -4.98 39.93
N PHE A 169 40.80 -5.98 40.25
CA PHE A 169 41.44 -6.84 39.28
C PHE A 169 40.39 -7.72 38.51
N ILE A 170 39.53 -8.36 39.29
CA ILE A 170 38.44 -9.19 38.74
C ILE A 170 37.48 -8.34 37.89
N GLY A 171 37.16 -7.12 38.38
CA GLY A 171 36.28 -6.18 37.69
C GLY A 171 36.78 -5.82 36.30
N THR A 172 38.04 -5.53 36.13
CA THR A 172 38.63 -5.20 34.82
C THR A 172 38.57 -6.37 33.86
N PHE A 173 38.87 -7.56 34.32
CA PHE A 173 38.85 -8.76 33.50
C PHE A 173 37.42 -9.13 33.09
N LEU A 174 36.48 -9.18 34.02
CA LEU A 174 35.09 -9.50 33.77
C LEU A 174 34.40 -8.48 32.83
N THR A 175 34.63 -7.18 33.09
CA THR A 175 34.03 -6.13 32.24
C THR A 175 34.58 -6.14 30.83
N THR A 176 35.86 -6.48 30.62
CA THR A 176 36.45 -6.63 29.29
C THR A 176 35.83 -7.81 28.53
N GLY A 177 35.67 -8.97 29.17
CA GLY A 177 35.03 -10.13 28.59
C GLY A 177 33.55 -9.89 28.26
N MET A 178 32.80 -9.30 29.18
CA MET A 178 31.38 -8.96 28.97
C MET A 178 31.19 -7.94 27.88
N ARG A 179 32.04 -6.88 27.83
CA ARG A 179 32.02 -5.89 26.77
C ARG A 179 32.17 -6.56 25.40
N PHE A 180 33.12 -7.47 25.26
CA PHE A 180 33.38 -8.18 24.03
C PHE A 180 32.18 -9.04 23.61
N ILE A 181 31.56 -9.78 24.54
CA ILE A 181 30.41 -10.64 24.23
C ILE A 181 29.19 -9.79 23.92
N LEU A 182 28.88 -8.75 24.73
CA LEU A 182 27.74 -7.87 24.43
C LEU A 182 27.89 -7.24 23.06
N ASN A 183 29.08 -6.71 22.74
CA ASN A 183 29.35 -6.13 21.43
C ASN A 183 29.10 -7.12 20.28
N LYS A 184 29.44 -8.41 20.48
CA LYS A 184 29.18 -9.46 19.50
C LYS A 184 27.71 -9.88 19.38
N GLN A 185 26.87 -9.60 20.35
CA GLN A 185 25.45 -9.98 20.35
C GLN A 185 24.53 -8.90 19.75
N ILE A 186 24.96 -7.63 19.74
CA ILE A 186 24.13 -6.52 19.26
C ILE A 186 23.76 -6.71 17.78
N CYS A 187 24.73 -6.86 16.89
CA CYS A 187 24.47 -6.98 15.45
C CYS A 187 23.68 -8.24 15.06
N PRO A 188 23.94 -9.43 15.62
CA PRO A 188 23.06 -10.59 15.39
C PRO A 188 21.60 -10.36 15.82
N ALA A 189 21.35 -9.69 16.94
CA ALA A 189 20.01 -9.36 17.39
C ALA A 189 19.32 -8.41 16.41
N LEU A 190 20.00 -7.35 15.95
CA LEU A 190 19.46 -6.43 14.95
C LEU A 190 19.26 -7.07 13.58
N ASN A 191 20.18 -7.95 13.18
CA ASN A 191 20.01 -8.73 11.94
C ASN A 191 18.76 -9.61 12.00
N HIS A 192 18.55 -10.31 13.11
CA HIS A 192 17.35 -11.11 13.31
C HIS A 192 16.09 -10.23 13.30
N ALA A 193 16.11 -9.11 14.03
CA ALA A 193 15.00 -8.18 14.08
C ALA A 193 14.61 -7.67 12.67
N ALA A 194 15.57 -7.24 11.86
CA ALA A 194 15.31 -6.68 10.54
C ALA A 194 15.01 -7.76 9.48
N LEU A 195 15.87 -8.78 9.35
CA LEU A 195 15.76 -9.76 8.27
C LEU A 195 14.69 -10.83 8.52
N VAL A 196 14.33 -11.09 9.76
CA VAL A 196 13.30 -12.08 10.10
C VAL A 196 12.02 -11.37 10.51
N LEU A 197 12.02 -10.64 11.64
CA LEU A 197 10.77 -10.13 12.21
C LEU A 197 10.10 -9.05 11.35
N VAL A 198 10.86 -8.07 10.87
CA VAL A 198 10.30 -7.00 10.00
C VAL A 198 9.90 -7.57 8.64
N ASN A 199 10.71 -8.44 8.02
CA ASN A 199 10.33 -9.07 6.75
C ASN A 199 9.07 -9.93 6.88
N GLN A 200 8.91 -10.70 7.96
CA GLN A 200 7.68 -11.44 8.22
C GLN A 200 6.45 -10.51 8.32
N LEU A 201 6.59 -9.32 8.89
CA LEU A 201 5.52 -8.32 8.87
C LEU A 201 5.24 -7.82 7.46
N LEU A 202 6.27 -7.52 6.66
CA LEU A 202 6.13 -7.06 5.28
C LEU A 202 5.50 -8.13 4.37
N GLU A 203 5.82 -9.41 4.59
CA GLU A 203 5.23 -10.54 3.87
C GLU A 203 3.71 -10.69 4.08
N THR A 204 3.16 -10.16 5.18
CA THR A 204 1.72 -10.17 5.42
C THR A 204 0.93 -9.18 4.57
N ILE A 205 1.62 -8.21 3.93
CA ILE A 205 0.97 -7.23 3.06
C ILE A 205 0.62 -7.90 1.74
N PRO A 206 -0.68 -7.99 1.38
CA PRO A 206 -1.06 -8.65 0.14
C PRO A 206 -0.63 -7.83 -1.06
N VAL A 207 0.14 -8.44 -1.96
CA VAL A 207 0.52 -7.85 -3.25
C VAL A 207 -0.66 -7.86 -4.22
N ARG A 208 -1.44 -8.94 -4.21
CA ARG A 208 -2.66 -9.09 -5.01
C ARG A 208 -3.83 -9.34 -4.08
N THR A 209 -4.92 -8.62 -4.28
CA THR A 209 -6.12 -8.74 -3.47
C THR A 209 -7.37 -8.67 -4.32
N GLU A 210 -8.38 -9.46 -3.98
CA GLU A 210 -9.69 -9.37 -4.60
C GLU A 210 -10.45 -8.16 -4.04
N VAL A 211 -10.95 -7.32 -4.94
CA VAL A 211 -11.79 -6.17 -4.58
C VAL A 211 -13.24 -6.62 -4.37
N ASP A 212 -13.68 -7.51 -5.27
CA ASP A 212 -14.99 -8.16 -5.25
C ASP A 212 -14.95 -9.49 -6.04
N ASN A 213 -16.12 -10.09 -6.31
CA ASN A 213 -16.22 -11.36 -7.05
C ASN A 213 -15.84 -11.27 -8.54
N TYR A 214 -15.48 -10.11 -9.06
CA TYR A 214 -15.25 -9.88 -10.49
C TYR A 214 -13.84 -9.38 -10.79
N VAL A 215 -13.26 -8.63 -9.85
CA VAL A 215 -12.06 -7.84 -10.09
C VAL A 215 -11.10 -7.96 -8.91
N GLY A 216 -9.84 -8.18 -9.21
CA GLY A 216 -8.71 -8.06 -8.28
C GLY A 216 -7.83 -6.86 -8.62
N ILE A 217 -6.92 -6.53 -7.72
CA ILE A 217 -5.93 -5.48 -7.89
C ILE A 217 -4.54 -6.01 -7.58
N ASP A 218 -3.56 -5.60 -8.38
CA ASP A 218 -2.14 -5.94 -8.26
C ASP A 218 -1.36 -4.70 -7.81
N TYR A 219 -0.83 -4.76 -6.58
CA TYR A 219 0.02 -3.76 -5.95
C TYR A 219 1.50 -4.17 -5.93
N SER A 220 1.96 -5.03 -6.82
CA SER A 220 3.38 -5.39 -6.90
C SER A 220 4.25 -4.17 -7.23
N LEU A 221 5.42 -4.08 -6.59
CA LEU A 221 6.45 -3.11 -6.92
C LEU A 221 6.98 -3.37 -8.34
N LEU A 222 7.12 -2.32 -9.13
CA LEU A 222 7.68 -2.38 -10.47
C LEU A 222 9.20 -2.53 -10.44
N SER A 223 9.86 -1.83 -9.51
CA SER A 223 11.30 -1.81 -9.31
C SER A 223 11.64 -1.75 -7.82
N ASP A 224 12.91 -1.85 -7.49
CA ASP A 224 13.37 -1.56 -6.14
C ASP A 224 13.00 -0.13 -5.73
N PRO A 225 12.78 0.12 -4.43
CA PRO A 225 12.49 1.45 -3.92
C PRO A 225 13.60 2.45 -4.24
N VAL A 226 13.24 3.68 -4.53
CA VAL A 226 14.19 4.77 -4.77
C VAL A 226 14.30 5.61 -3.51
N VAL A 227 15.49 5.64 -2.92
CA VAL A 227 15.77 6.39 -1.69
C VAL A 227 16.58 7.63 -2.05
N THR A 228 16.10 8.79 -1.61
CA THR A 228 16.78 10.09 -1.71
C THR A 228 17.22 10.56 -0.32
N GLU A 229 17.78 11.74 -0.20
CA GLU A 229 18.11 12.34 1.11
C GLU A 229 16.87 12.65 1.97
N SER A 230 15.71 12.86 1.34
CA SER A 230 14.51 13.37 2.01
C SER A 230 13.25 12.51 1.76
N SER A 231 13.35 11.44 0.99
CA SER A 231 12.20 10.58 0.68
C SER A 231 12.57 9.15 0.30
N LEU A 232 11.63 8.26 0.53
CA LEU A 232 11.56 6.91 0.01
C LEU A 232 10.39 6.82 -0.96
N ASP A 233 10.67 6.57 -2.23
CA ASP A 233 9.69 6.43 -3.31
C ASP A 233 9.54 4.96 -3.71
N MET A 234 8.30 4.49 -3.79
CA MET A 234 7.93 3.14 -4.19
C MET A 234 6.94 3.21 -5.34
N ASP A 235 7.30 2.63 -6.48
CA ASP A 235 6.48 2.57 -7.69
C ASP A 235 5.78 1.22 -7.79
N PHE A 236 4.45 1.22 -7.67
CA PHE A 236 3.62 0.03 -7.72
C PHE A 236 2.91 -0.09 -9.06
N ARG A 237 2.64 -1.33 -9.49
CA ARG A 237 1.85 -1.60 -10.69
C ARG A 237 0.49 -0.91 -10.60
N GLY A 238 -0.21 -1.05 -9.47
CA GLY A 238 -1.49 -0.38 -9.23
C GLY A 238 -2.49 -0.67 -10.35
N MET A 239 -2.65 -1.94 -10.72
CA MET A 239 -3.44 -2.40 -11.86
C MET A 239 -4.58 -3.29 -11.40
N PHE A 240 -5.78 -2.99 -11.86
CA PHE A 240 -6.90 -3.92 -11.73
C PHE A 240 -6.88 -4.98 -12.85
N TYR A 241 -7.34 -6.18 -12.52
CA TYR A 241 -7.48 -7.30 -13.44
C TYR A 241 -8.80 -8.03 -13.24
N SER A 242 -9.33 -8.62 -14.31
CA SER A 242 -10.57 -9.41 -14.23
C SER A 242 -10.27 -10.81 -13.69
N LEU A 243 -11.03 -11.28 -12.70
CA LEU A 243 -10.91 -12.64 -12.16
C LEU A 243 -11.32 -13.73 -13.18
N LYS A 244 -12.10 -13.37 -14.21
CA LYS A 244 -12.44 -14.29 -15.30
C LYS A 244 -11.29 -14.53 -16.29
N ASN A 245 -10.47 -13.52 -16.54
CA ASN A 245 -9.32 -13.59 -17.45
C ASN A 245 -8.25 -12.59 -17.01
N GLU A 246 -7.33 -13.02 -16.19
CA GLU A 246 -6.26 -12.19 -15.63
C GLU A 246 -5.24 -11.69 -16.67
N ASN A 247 -5.14 -12.38 -17.82
CA ASN A 247 -4.20 -12.03 -18.89
C ASN A 247 -4.71 -10.89 -19.79
N ASP A 248 -6.03 -10.61 -19.78
CA ASP A 248 -6.61 -9.51 -20.55
C ASP A 248 -6.50 -8.21 -19.78
N THR A 249 -5.33 -7.57 -19.85
CA THR A 249 -4.99 -6.35 -19.12
C THR A 249 -4.91 -5.14 -20.04
N LEU A 250 -5.18 -3.96 -19.48
CA LEU A 250 -5.05 -2.69 -20.20
C LEU A 250 -3.57 -2.33 -20.35
N VAL A 251 -3.15 -1.85 -21.53
CA VAL A 251 -1.81 -1.30 -21.73
C VAL A 251 -1.69 0.06 -21.05
N ASN A 252 -0.61 0.25 -20.31
CA ASN A 252 -0.39 1.48 -19.54
C ASN A 252 0.29 2.55 -20.38
N TYR A 253 -0.43 3.64 -20.66
CA TYR A 253 0.06 4.86 -21.33
C TYR A 253 -0.08 6.09 -20.42
N ALA A 254 -0.31 5.92 -19.13
CA ALA A 254 -0.50 7.04 -18.22
C ALA A 254 0.78 7.84 -18.00
N VAL A 255 0.62 9.07 -17.58
CA VAL A 255 1.73 9.94 -17.17
C VAL A 255 2.32 9.41 -15.86
N ASN A 256 3.65 9.41 -15.76
CA ASN A 256 4.32 9.08 -14.50
C ASN A 256 4.02 10.17 -13.45
N PRO A 257 3.40 9.82 -12.32
CA PRO A 257 3.10 10.80 -11.27
C PRO A 257 4.37 11.41 -10.67
N VAL A 258 4.38 12.73 -10.50
CA VAL A 258 5.47 13.47 -9.86
C VAL A 258 4.97 14.09 -8.57
N VAL A 259 5.47 13.61 -7.45
CA VAL A 259 5.21 14.17 -6.12
C VAL A 259 6.30 15.19 -5.82
N ARG A 260 5.93 16.42 -5.48
CA ARG A 260 6.86 17.51 -5.16
C ARG A 260 6.70 18.03 -3.73
N GLU A 261 5.64 17.64 -3.08
CA GLU A 261 5.25 18.06 -1.76
C GLU A 261 5.98 17.24 -0.69
N TYR A 262 6.29 17.89 0.48
CA TYR A 262 6.97 17.27 1.61
C TYR A 262 6.35 17.65 2.96
N ASN A 263 5.16 18.29 2.96
CA ASN A 263 4.53 18.77 4.16
C ASN A 263 3.64 17.74 4.89
N ARG A 264 3.44 16.57 4.31
CA ARG A 264 2.77 15.42 4.91
C ARG A 264 3.74 14.26 5.10
N MET A 265 3.36 13.28 5.93
CA MET A 265 4.19 12.09 6.21
C MET A 265 4.26 11.15 5.01
N VAL A 266 3.16 11.03 4.26
CA VAL A 266 3.06 10.14 3.11
C VAL A 266 2.26 10.78 1.99
N TYR A 267 2.62 10.44 0.76
CA TYR A 267 1.88 10.80 -0.45
C TYR A 267 1.59 9.53 -1.25
N LEU A 268 0.32 9.34 -1.58
CA LEU A 268 -0.17 8.32 -2.49
C LEU A 268 -0.56 8.98 -3.80
N SER A 269 0.10 8.63 -4.89
CA SER A 269 -0.26 9.09 -6.23
C SER A 269 -0.96 7.98 -7.00
N LEU A 270 -2.05 8.31 -7.68
CA LEU A 270 -2.84 7.38 -8.50
C LEU A 270 -2.94 7.96 -9.92
N SER A 271 -2.40 7.27 -10.91
CA SER A 271 -2.46 7.69 -12.31
C SER A 271 -3.82 7.36 -12.94
N GLU A 272 -4.10 7.93 -14.13
CA GLU A 272 -5.29 7.55 -14.92
C GLU A 272 -5.34 6.04 -15.17
N TYR A 273 -4.20 5.38 -15.32
CA TYR A 273 -4.13 3.93 -15.51
C TYR A 273 -4.74 3.15 -14.33
N PHE A 274 -4.53 3.59 -13.10
CA PHE A 274 -5.15 2.96 -11.93
C PHE A 274 -6.67 2.89 -12.09
N PHE A 275 -7.31 3.98 -12.46
CA PHE A 275 -8.75 4.06 -12.63
C PHE A 275 -9.22 3.35 -13.91
N ASP A 276 -8.52 3.56 -15.01
CA ASP A 276 -8.86 2.99 -16.32
C ASP A 276 -8.75 1.47 -16.34
N SER A 277 -7.75 0.90 -15.65
CA SER A 277 -7.63 -0.55 -15.51
C SER A 277 -8.81 -1.16 -14.75
N GLY A 278 -9.31 -0.45 -13.71
CA GLY A 278 -10.52 -0.84 -13.00
C GLY A 278 -11.75 -0.82 -13.89
N LEU A 279 -11.97 0.29 -14.59
CA LEU A 279 -13.08 0.42 -15.55
C LEU A 279 -13.03 -0.65 -16.66
N PHE A 280 -11.84 -0.93 -17.17
CA PHE A 280 -11.60 -1.96 -18.16
C PHE A 280 -11.93 -3.37 -17.62
N SER A 281 -11.47 -3.69 -16.41
CA SER A 281 -11.69 -5.00 -15.79
C SER A 281 -13.16 -5.26 -15.50
N TYR A 282 -13.91 -4.27 -15.02
CA TYR A 282 -15.36 -4.37 -14.85
C TYR A 282 -16.11 -4.50 -16.18
N PHE A 283 -15.66 -3.77 -17.22
CA PHE A 283 -16.20 -3.90 -18.55
C PHE A 283 -16.02 -5.32 -19.10
N LYS A 284 -14.82 -5.88 -19.02
CA LYS A 284 -14.52 -7.26 -19.41
C LYS A 284 -15.25 -8.30 -18.56
N GLY A 285 -15.49 -7.98 -17.30
CA GLY A 285 -16.33 -8.79 -16.40
C GLY A 285 -17.81 -8.83 -16.78
N GLY A 286 -18.27 -7.95 -17.72
CA GLY A 286 -19.66 -7.88 -18.18
C GLY A 286 -20.62 -7.18 -17.20
N LEU A 287 -20.08 -6.32 -16.28
CA LEU A 287 -20.91 -5.64 -15.27
C LEU A 287 -21.61 -4.38 -15.78
N PHE A 288 -21.19 -3.85 -16.93
CA PHE A 288 -21.76 -2.62 -17.47
C PHE A 288 -22.98 -2.87 -18.38
N GLN A 289 -23.87 -3.75 -17.91
CA GLN A 289 -25.15 -4.04 -18.53
C GLN A 289 -26.24 -3.90 -17.46
N THR A 290 -27.33 -3.25 -17.82
CA THR A 290 -28.49 -3.12 -16.93
C THR A 290 -29.78 -3.10 -17.70
N ARG A 291 -30.83 -3.65 -17.11
CA ARG A 291 -32.18 -3.60 -17.63
C ARG A 291 -33.07 -2.85 -16.67
N ILE A 292 -33.73 -1.82 -17.17
CA ILE A 292 -34.71 -1.03 -16.45
C ILE A 292 -36.10 -1.39 -17.01
N ALA A 293 -36.94 -2.02 -16.17
CA ALA A 293 -38.32 -2.36 -16.51
C ALA A 293 -39.27 -1.61 -15.59
N ASN A 294 -40.57 -1.58 -15.92
CA ASN A 294 -41.60 -0.85 -15.18
C ASN A 294 -41.59 -1.05 -13.67
N GLU A 295 -41.29 -2.25 -13.18
CA GLU A 295 -41.25 -2.56 -11.72
C GLU A 295 -40.19 -1.78 -10.93
N ARG A 296 -39.14 -1.29 -11.62
CA ARG A 296 -38.04 -0.53 -11.03
C ARG A 296 -38.00 0.93 -11.46
N MET A 297 -39.00 1.36 -12.22
CA MET A 297 -39.07 2.72 -12.75
C MET A 297 -39.97 3.57 -11.86
N PRO A 298 -39.54 4.77 -11.41
CA PRO A 298 -40.44 5.71 -10.74
C PRO A 298 -41.66 6.02 -11.62
N LYS A 299 -42.88 6.04 -11.05
CA LYS A 299 -44.13 6.25 -11.80
C LYS A 299 -44.15 7.53 -12.64
N ASP A 300 -43.53 8.59 -12.14
CA ASP A 300 -43.44 9.86 -12.86
C ASP A 300 -42.55 9.76 -14.11
N LEU A 301 -41.57 8.86 -14.09
CA LEU A 301 -40.66 8.62 -15.19
C LEU A 301 -41.28 7.72 -16.25
N GLU A 302 -42.06 6.72 -15.83
CA GLU A 302 -42.86 5.88 -16.71
C GLU A 302 -43.83 6.77 -17.51
N LEU A 303 -44.48 7.74 -16.86
CA LEU A 303 -45.39 8.68 -17.50
C LEU A 303 -44.65 9.56 -18.53
N LEU A 304 -43.46 10.09 -18.18
CA LEU A 304 -42.63 10.89 -19.08
C LEU A 304 -42.14 10.12 -20.29
N LEU A 305 -41.76 8.85 -20.15
CA LEU A 305 -41.40 7.99 -21.29
C LEU A 305 -42.62 7.68 -22.15
N ARG A 306 -43.76 7.37 -21.58
CA ARG A 306 -44.99 7.16 -22.31
C ARG A 306 -45.45 8.39 -23.10
N THR A 307 -45.48 9.55 -22.48
CA THR A 307 -46.00 10.79 -23.07
C THR A 307 -45.06 11.41 -24.10
N THR A 308 -43.75 11.36 -23.88
CA THR A 308 -42.78 12.06 -24.72
C THR A 308 -42.28 11.20 -25.88
N TYR A 309 -42.04 9.91 -25.63
CA TYR A 309 -41.48 9.01 -26.65
C TYR A 309 -42.55 8.37 -27.54
N LEU A 310 -43.63 7.91 -26.95
CA LEU A 310 -44.69 7.26 -27.71
C LEU A 310 -45.52 8.24 -28.53
N GLY A 311 -45.64 9.51 -28.14
CA GLY A 311 -46.34 10.50 -28.91
C GLY A 311 -45.82 10.65 -30.34
N THR A 312 -44.52 10.59 -30.56
CA THR A 312 -43.91 10.66 -31.90
C THR A 312 -43.89 9.32 -32.65
N MET A 313 -43.70 8.21 -31.92
CA MET A 313 -43.65 6.85 -32.52
C MET A 313 -45.03 6.17 -32.64
N MET A 314 -46.01 6.58 -31.82
CA MET A 314 -47.39 6.03 -31.88
C MET A 314 -48.13 6.41 -33.14
N MET A 315 -47.76 7.50 -33.82
CA MET A 315 -48.27 7.78 -35.14
C MET A 315 -47.92 6.68 -36.16
N LEU A 316 -46.91 5.88 -35.85
CA LEU A 316 -46.43 4.79 -36.74
C LEU A 316 -47.04 3.42 -36.43
N ASN A 317 -47.46 3.17 -35.14
CA ASN A 317 -48.06 1.87 -34.78
C ASN A 317 -48.97 1.98 -33.53
N PRO A 318 -50.26 2.27 -33.72
CA PRO A 318 -51.27 2.41 -32.66
C PRO A 318 -51.47 1.14 -31.79
N ALA A 319 -51.10 -0.02 -32.28
CA ALA A 319 -51.29 -1.32 -31.58
C ALA A 319 -50.29 -1.47 -30.41
N LEU A 320 -49.29 -0.63 -30.29
CA LEU A 320 -48.29 -0.66 -29.22
C LEU A 320 -48.58 0.38 -28.09
N MET A 321 -49.73 1.04 -28.16
CA MET A 321 -50.18 1.99 -27.12
C MET A 321 -50.40 1.27 -25.81
N ASP A 322 -50.04 1.96 -24.71
CA ASP A 322 -50.21 1.52 -23.31
C ASP A 322 -49.47 0.24 -22.89
N GLN A 323 -48.53 -0.22 -23.71
CA GLN A 323 -47.72 -1.38 -23.32
C GLN A 323 -46.54 -0.95 -22.44
N PRO A 324 -46.12 -1.82 -21.48
CA PRO A 324 -44.95 -1.54 -20.65
C PRO A 324 -43.67 -1.44 -21.48
N LEU A 325 -42.80 -0.52 -21.09
CA LEU A 325 -41.46 -0.34 -21.70
C LEU A 325 -40.35 -0.95 -20.86
N SER A 326 -39.30 -1.39 -21.52
CA SER A 326 -38.06 -1.81 -20.92
C SER A 326 -36.89 -1.16 -21.64
N LEU A 327 -35.91 -0.66 -20.88
CA LEU A 327 -34.67 -0.15 -21.44
C LEU A 327 -33.55 -1.13 -21.10
N GLU A 328 -32.86 -1.60 -22.13
CA GLU A 328 -31.60 -2.35 -21.95
C GLU A 328 -30.46 -1.42 -22.30
N ILE A 329 -29.57 -1.19 -21.30
CA ILE A 329 -28.39 -0.33 -21.43
C ILE A 329 -27.16 -1.20 -21.37
N GLU A 330 -26.32 -1.11 -22.36
CA GLU A 330 -25.07 -1.86 -22.48
C GLU A 330 -23.94 -0.90 -22.86
N VAL A 331 -22.89 -0.87 -22.07
CA VAL A 331 -21.67 -0.10 -22.39
C VAL A 331 -20.95 -0.79 -23.54
N THR A 332 -20.67 -0.06 -24.61
CA THR A 332 -20.13 -0.62 -25.87
C THR A 332 -18.62 -0.61 -25.98
N SER A 333 -17.96 0.22 -25.17
CA SER A 333 -16.49 0.32 -25.10
C SER A 333 -16.05 0.60 -23.66
N PRO A 334 -14.84 0.18 -23.26
CA PRO A 334 -14.35 0.42 -21.91
C PRO A 334 -14.41 1.92 -21.58
N PRO A 335 -15.05 2.31 -20.46
CA PRO A 335 -15.05 3.70 -20.02
C PRO A 335 -13.62 4.21 -19.78
N ARG A 336 -13.43 5.52 -19.95
CA ARG A 336 -12.12 6.17 -19.78
C ARG A 336 -12.21 7.31 -18.79
N SER A 337 -11.23 7.35 -17.89
CA SER A 337 -11.03 8.48 -16.98
C SER A 337 -10.21 9.58 -17.65
N THR A 338 -10.37 10.80 -17.18
CA THR A 338 -9.54 11.95 -17.53
C THR A 338 -9.38 12.80 -16.29
N ILE A 339 -8.15 12.97 -15.84
CA ILE A 339 -7.81 13.72 -14.63
C ILE A 339 -7.11 15.01 -15.05
N LYS A 340 -7.62 16.14 -14.56
CA LYS A 340 -7.05 17.47 -14.76
C LYS A 340 -7.05 18.22 -13.44
N THR A 341 -6.31 19.31 -13.34
CA THR A 341 -6.30 20.18 -12.15
C THR A 341 -7.70 20.68 -11.75
N SER A 342 -8.65 20.71 -12.69
CA SER A 342 -10.05 21.06 -12.43
C SER A 342 -10.92 19.91 -11.90
N GLY A 343 -10.37 18.72 -11.72
CA GLY A 343 -11.07 17.52 -11.24
C GLY A 343 -11.00 16.35 -12.23
N ALA A 344 -11.59 15.22 -11.83
CA ALA A 344 -11.63 14.01 -12.62
C ALA A 344 -12.99 13.81 -13.30
N ASN A 345 -12.97 13.20 -14.47
CA ASN A 345 -14.17 12.86 -15.23
C ASN A 345 -14.06 11.42 -15.79
N VAL A 346 -15.20 10.76 -15.97
CA VAL A 346 -15.32 9.48 -16.64
C VAL A 346 -16.25 9.62 -17.84
N ALA A 347 -15.79 9.19 -19.00
CA ALA A 347 -16.59 9.14 -20.23
C ALA A 347 -17.08 7.72 -20.47
N VAL A 348 -18.36 7.58 -20.77
CA VAL A 348 -19.03 6.29 -20.99
C VAL A 348 -19.84 6.38 -22.29
N THR A 349 -19.64 5.41 -23.17
CA THR A 349 -20.48 5.24 -24.39
C THR A 349 -21.25 3.94 -24.25
N SER A 350 -22.56 4.01 -24.37
CA SER A 350 -23.44 2.86 -24.25
C SER A 350 -24.50 2.83 -25.37
N MET A 351 -24.96 1.65 -25.64
CA MET A 351 -26.12 1.39 -26.48
C MET A 351 -27.34 1.21 -25.58
N VAL A 352 -28.43 1.85 -25.97
CA VAL A 352 -29.73 1.73 -25.28
C VAL A 352 -30.74 1.13 -26.26
N LYS A 353 -31.28 -0.03 -25.92
CA LYS A 353 -32.39 -0.66 -26.65
C LYS A 353 -33.66 -0.35 -25.90
N VAL A 354 -34.63 0.20 -26.63
CA VAL A 354 -35.98 0.42 -26.11
C VAL A 354 -36.86 -0.72 -26.58
N LEU A 355 -37.40 -1.46 -25.63
CA LEU A 355 -38.25 -2.63 -25.86
C LEU A 355 -39.65 -2.36 -25.33
N VAL A 356 -40.66 -2.74 -26.10
CA VAL A 356 -42.05 -2.84 -25.64
C VAL A 356 -42.32 -4.28 -25.22
N LEU A 357 -43.01 -4.44 -24.09
CA LEU A 357 -43.36 -5.73 -23.52
C LEU A 357 -44.86 -5.98 -23.64
N PRO A 358 -45.39 -6.42 -24.82
CA PRO A 358 -46.82 -6.68 -24.95
C PRO A 358 -47.24 -7.90 -24.14
N ALA A 359 -48.37 -7.82 -23.48
CA ALA A 359 -48.90 -8.95 -22.67
C ALA A 359 -49.04 -10.21 -23.54
N GLY A 360 -48.40 -11.31 -23.09
CA GLY A 360 -48.47 -12.62 -23.78
C GLY A 360 -47.72 -12.72 -25.12
N LYS A 361 -46.91 -11.73 -25.48
CA LYS A 361 -46.09 -11.73 -26.71
C LYS A 361 -44.60 -11.49 -26.37
N PRO A 362 -43.67 -11.87 -27.25
CA PRO A 362 -42.26 -11.58 -27.07
C PRO A 362 -42.03 -10.07 -27.10
N PRO A 363 -40.96 -9.59 -26.44
CA PRO A 363 -40.53 -8.19 -26.48
C PRO A 363 -40.32 -7.70 -27.91
N VAL A 364 -40.80 -6.51 -28.22
CA VAL A 364 -40.62 -5.86 -29.53
C VAL A 364 -39.65 -4.69 -29.38
N GLN A 365 -38.53 -4.72 -30.12
CA GLN A 365 -37.57 -3.63 -30.14
C GLN A 365 -38.13 -2.45 -30.95
N LEU A 366 -38.25 -1.30 -30.30
CA LEU A 366 -38.71 -0.05 -30.94
C LEU A 366 -37.57 0.75 -31.54
N SER A 367 -36.49 0.88 -30.82
CA SER A 367 -35.36 1.70 -31.26
C SER A 367 -34.05 1.27 -30.59
N ILE A 368 -32.95 1.59 -31.26
CA ILE A 368 -31.59 1.51 -30.71
C ILE A 368 -31.00 2.90 -30.82
N MET A 369 -30.47 3.39 -29.69
CA MET A 369 -29.80 4.67 -29.65
C MET A 369 -28.42 4.54 -28.98
N THR A 370 -27.51 5.40 -29.40
CA THR A 370 -26.21 5.58 -28.70
C THR A 370 -26.36 6.66 -27.64
N MET A 371 -25.86 6.34 -26.47
CA MET A 371 -25.82 7.24 -25.32
C MET A 371 -24.38 7.56 -24.96
N GLU A 372 -24.04 8.85 -24.89
CA GLU A 372 -22.77 9.33 -24.37
C GLU A 372 -23.01 10.03 -23.03
N GLY A 373 -22.39 9.54 -21.99
CA GLY A 373 -22.39 10.10 -20.64
C GLY A 373 -21.02 10.63 -20.24
N LYS A 374 -20.97 11.81 -19.64
CA LYS A 374 -19.77 12.32 -18.97
C LYS A 374 -20.08 12.58 -17.51
N PHE A 375 -19.38 11.86 -16.64
CA PHE A 375 -19.53 11.94 -15.20
C PHE A 375 -18.37 12.71 -14.57
N ASN A 376 -18.66 13.58 -13.62
CA ASN A 376 -17.63 14.05 -12.70
C ASN A 376 -17.36 12.95 -11.69
N ALA A 377 -16.09 12.69 -11.42
CA ALA A 377 -15.65 11.75 -10.41
C ALA A 377 -14.99 12.52 -9.27
N LYS A 378 -15.62 12.49 -8.09
CA LYS A 378 -15.03 13.02 -6.86
C LYS A 378 -14.37 11.88 -6.11
N VAL A 379 -13.05 11.94 -5.99
CA VAL A 379 -12.25 10.97 -5.25
C VAL A 379 -12.07 11.47 -3.82
N SER A 380 -12.24 10.58 -2.86
CA SER A 380 -11.98 10.84 -1.44
C SER A 380 -11.29 9.63 -0.82
N MET A 381 -10.51 9.87 0.19
CA MET A 381 -9.84 8.85 0.98
C MET A 381 -10.18 9.04 2.44
N LYS A 382 -10.44 7.96 3.11
CA LYS A 382 -10.65 7.92 4.55
C LYS A 382 -10.03 6.66 5.10
N ASP A 383 -9.21 6.82 6.12
CA ASP A 383 -8.40 5.76 6.71
C ASP A 383 -7.53 5.09 5.61
N LYS A 384 -7.80 3.84 5.25
CA LYS A 384 -7.10 3.12 4.16
C LYS A 384 -7.95 2.97 2.90
N ARG A 385 -9.12 3.60 2.84
CA ARG A 385 -10.12 3.33 1.82
C ARG A 385 -10.29 4.49 0.86
N LEU A 386 -9.97 4.24 -0.40
CA LEU A 386 -10.21 5.15 -1.51
C LEU A 386 -11.63 4.94 -2.02
N THR A 387 -12.42 6.00 -2.05
CA THR A 387 -13.81 5.98 -2.54
C THR A 387 -14.01 6.97 -3.66
N ILE A 388 -14.94 6.66 -4.55
CA ILE A 388 -15.27 7.50 -5.70
C ILE A 388 -16.77 7.78 -5.65
N HIS A 389 -17.16 9.02 -5.93
CA HIS A 389 -18.54 9.41 -6.14
C HIS A 389 -18.69 10.01 -7.54
N LEU A 390 -19.72 9.55 -8.28
CA LEU A 390 -19.99 9.95 -9.66
C LEU A 390 -21.23 10.82 -9.74
N ASP A 391 -21.13 11.93 -10.48
CA ASP A 391 -22.24 12.83 -10.82
C ASP A 391 -22.35 12.97 -12.32
N LEU A 392 -23.54 12.70 -12.89
CA LEU A 392 -23.78 12.84 -14.33
C LEU A 392 -23.81 14.32 -14.73
N ARG A 393 -22.78 14.77 -15.43
CA ARG A 393 -22.63 16.17 -15.87
C ARG A 393 -23.21 16.44 -17.24
N ARG A 394 -22.80 15.65 -18.23
CA ARG A 394 -23.26 15.76 -19.62
C ARG A 394 -23.88 14.45 -20.06
N PHE A 395 -24.92 14.60 -20.86
CA PHE A 395 -25.66 13.48 -21.42
C PHE A 395 -26.09 13.84 -22.83
N LYS A 396 -25.90 12.92 -23.76
CA LYS A 396 -26.30 13.04 -25.16
C LYS A 396 -26.79 11.71 -25.66
N ILE A 397 -27.87 11.70 -26.46
CA ILE A 397 -28.34 10.55 -27.16
C ILE A 397 -28.48 10.90 -28.64
N TYR A 398 -28.22 9.90 -29.49
CA TYR A 398 -28.40 10.01 -30.94
C TYR A 398 -28.57 8.63 -31.57
N SER A 399 -29.13 8.60 -32.81
CA SER A 399 -29.21 7.40 -33.62
C SER A 399 -28.08 7.42 -34.64
N ASN A 400 -27.45 6.25 -34.83
CA ASN A 400 -26.47 6.05 -35.90
C ASN A 400 -27.14 5.67 -37.25
N GLN A 401 -28.47 5.45 -37.25
CA GLN A 401 -29.21 5.00 -38.45
C GLN A 401 -29.62 6.17 -39.33
N SER A 402 -30.09 7.28 -38.74
CA SER A 402 -30.43 8.47 -39.51
C SER A 402 -30.36 9.76 -38.70
N ALA A 403 -30.12 10.88 -39.41
CA ALA A 403 -30.13 12.22 -38.80
C ALA A 403 -31.54 12.63 -38.35
N LEU A 404 -32.59 12.19 -39.05
CA LEU A 404 -33.98 12.45 -38.66
C LEU A 404 -34.36 11.75 -37.36
N GLU A 405 -33.94 10.50 -37.19
CA GLU A 405 -34.11 9.78 -35.90
C GLU A 405 -33.36 10.49 -34.77
N SER A 406 -32.14 10.94 -35.02
CA SER A 406 -31.38 11.72 -34.01
C SER A 406 -32.10 12.98 -33.58
N LEU A 407 -32.74 13.71 -34.49
CA LEU A 407 -33.59 14.87 -34.21
C LEU A 407 -34.82 14.49 -33.38
N ALA A 408 -35.45 13.37 -33.67
CA ALA A 408 -36.60 12.86 -32.90
C ALA A 408 -36.25 12.46 -31.47
N LEU A 409 -34.98 12.17 -31.18
CA LEU A 409 -34.47 11.81 -29.83
C LEU A 409 -34.19 13.05 -28.94
N ILE A 410 -34.07 14.26 -29.49
CA ILE A 410 -33.76 15.47 -28.72
C ILE A 410 -34.71 15.71 -27.53
N PRO A 411 -36.06 15.57 -27.68
CA PRO A 411 -36.99 15.75 -26.56
C PRO A 411 -36.79 14.72 -25.43
N LEU A 412 -36.19 13.56 -25.74
CA LEU A 412 -35.93 12.50 -24.75
C LEU A 412 -34.69 12.70 -23.91
N GLN A 413 -33.79 13.60 -24.32
CA GLN A 413 -32.53 13.80 -23.62
C GLN A 413 -32.75 14.25 -22.16
N GLY A 414 -33.70 15.15 -21.91
CA GLY A 414 -34.03 15.60 -20.56
C GLY A 414 -34.57 14.48 -19.67
N PRO A 415 -35.67 13.84 -20.04
CA PRO A 415 -36.25 12.72 -19.30
C PRO A 415 -35.27 11.58 -19.03
N LEU A 416 -34.53 11.13 -20.06
CA LEU A 416 -33.54 10.05 -19.90
C LEU A 416 -32.39 10.46 -19.00
N LYS A 417 -31.90 11.70 -19.09
CA LYS A 417 -30.89 12.20 -18.16
C LYS A 417 -31.37 12.18 -16.72
N THR A 418 -32.60 12.64 -16.48
CA THR A 418 -33.22 12.62 -15.15
C THR A 418 -33.34 11.20 -14.62
N MET A 419 -33.80 10.28 -15.47
CA MET A 419 -33.88 8.85 -15.11
C MET A 419 -32.53 8.29 -14.71
N LEU A 420 -31.48 8.52 -15.50
CA LEU A 420 -30.13 8.05 -15.16
C LEU A 420 -29.65 8.64 -13.82
N GLN A 421 -29.91 9.92 -13.58
CA GLN A 421 -29.51 10.62 -12.34
C GLN A 421 -30.24 10.06 -11.10
N ILE A 422 -31.51 9.68 -11.24
CA ILE A 422 -32.33 9.21 -10.10
C ILE A 422 -32.19 7.70 -9.90
N SER A 423 -32.06 6.92 -10.95
CA SER A 423 -32.11 5.45 -10.88
C SER A 423 -30.77 4.77 -11.05
N VAL A 424 -29.98 5.15 -12.08
CA VAL A 424 -28.74 4.42 -12.44
C VAL A 424 -27.55 4.95 -11.65
N VAL A 425 -27.36 6.27 -11.58
CA VAL A 425 -26.21 6.87 -10.88
C VAL A 425 -26.17 6.49 -9.40
N PRO A 426 -27.29 6.49 -8.64
CA PRO A 426 -27.30 6.03 -7.25
C PRO A 426 -26.94 4.55 -7.10
N LEU A 427 -27.36 3.69 -8.04
CA LEU A 427 -26.98 2.27 -8.01
C LEU A 427 -25.47 2.09 -8.21
N ILE A 428 -24.88 2.80 -9.19
CA ILE A 428 -23.44 2.79 -9.40
C ILE A 428 -22.72 3.30 -8.16
N ASN A 429 -23.13 4.46 -7.63
CA ASN A 429 -22.51 5.04 -6.43
C ASN A 429 -22.62 4.12 -5.21
N ASN A 430 -23.74 3.43 -5.04
CA ASN A 430 -23.89 2.45 -3.95
C ASN A 430 -22.95 1.24 -4.10
N TYR A 431 -22.68 0.83 -5.33
CA TYR A 431 -21.72 -0.23 -5.61
C TYR A 431 -20.27 0.22 -5.34
N ILE A 432 -19.85 1.36 -5.91
CA ILE A 432 -18.48 1.86 -5.81
C ILE A 432 -18.14 2.49 -4.46
N LYS A 433 -19.14 2.83 -3.62
CA LYS A 433 -18.91 3.39 -2.27
C LYS A 433 -18.16 2.43 -1.33
N ARG A 434 -18.13 1.13 -1.64
CA ARG A 434 -17.31 0.15 -0.93
C ARG A 434 -15.83 0.54 -0.98
N GLY A 435 -15.43 1.21 -2.08
CA GLY A 435 -14.08 1.71 -2.29
C GLY A 435 -13.05 0.61 -2.43
N VAL A 436 -11.82 1.04 -2.61
CA VAL A 436 -10.65 0.16 -2.75
C VAL A 436 -9.73 0.38 -1.54
N GLN A 437 -9.32 -0.69 -0.91
CA GLN A 437 -8.39 -0.62 0.22
C GLN A 437 -6.96 -0.50 -0.30
N ILE A 438 -6.23 0.50 0.19
CA ILE A 438 -4.80 0.63 -0.05
C ILE A 438 -4.06 -0.31 0.92
N PRO A 439 -3.15 -1.15 0.44
CA PRO A 439 -2.47 -2.14 1.27
C PRO A 439 -1.47 -1.44 2.20
N LEU A 440 -1.80 -1.42 3.47
CA LEU A 440 -0.94 -1.00 4.57
C LEU A 440 -0.94 -2.11 5.63
N PRO A 441 0.12 -2.24 6.42
CA PRO A 441 0.11 -3.13 7.57
C PRO A 441 -1.10 -2.88 8.46
N ASP A 442 -1.63 -3.93 9.08
CA ASP A 442 -2.67 -3.79 10.08
C ASP A 442 -2.16 -2.89 11.22
N GLY A 443 -3.04 -2.08 11.79
CA GLY A 443 -2.68 -1.15 12.87
C GLY A 443 -2.03 0.17 12.41
N LEU A 444 -1.75 0.35 11.12
CA LEU A 444 -1.31 1.61 10.53
C LEU A 444 -2.42 2.21 9.68
N ASP A 445 -2.79 3.46 9.91
CA ASP A 445 -3.84 4.17 9.17
C ASP A 445 -3.36 5.50 8.62
N PHE A 446 -4.07 5.98 7.57
CA PHE A 446 -3.96 7.35 7.10
C PHE A 446 -4.91 8.25 7.91
N ILE A 447 -4.44 9.44 8.23
CA ILE A 447 -5.23 10.51 8.88
C ILE A 447 -4.96 11.84 8.17
N GLU A 448 -5.91 12.79 8.30
CA GLU A 448 -5.83 14.13 7.74
C GLU A 448 -5.58 14.13 6.22
N GLU A 449 -6.27 13.26 5.50
CA GLU A 449 -6.09 13.04 4.08
C GLU A 449 -6.55 14.26 3.27
N VAL A 450 -5.72 14.68 2.33
CA VAL A 450 -6.00 15.78 1.37
C VAL A 450 -5.82 15.24 -0.04
N VAL A 451 -6.84 15.42 -0.88
CA VAL A 451 -6.84 14.97 -2.28
C VAL A 451 -6.58 16.15 -3.20
N GLU A 452 -5.56 16.06 -4.03
CA GLU A 452 -5.18 17.05 -5.03
C GLU A 452 -5.22 16.45 -6.44
N TYR A 453 -5.75 17.22 -7.39
CA TYR A 453 -5.86 16.80 -8.78
C TYR A 453 -4.78 17.45 -9.64
N HIS A 454 -4.06 16.61 -10.40
CA HIS A 454 -3.03 17.02 -11.35
C HIS A 454 -3.39 16.52 -12.76
N ASN A 455 -2.62 16.93 -13.77
CA ASN A 455 -2.85 16.43 -15.13
C ASN A 455 -2.38 14.98 -15.28
N GLY A 456 -3.34 14.05 -15.43
CA GLY A 456 -3.09 12.63 -15.61
C GLY A 456 -3.00 11.82 -14.32
N TYR A 457 -3.09 12.41 -13.12
CA TYR A 457 -3.02 11.71 -11.83
C TYR A 457 -3.63 12.51 -10.67
N ILE A 458 -3.86 11.81 -9.56
CA ILE A 458 -4.32 12.39 -8.28
C ILE A 458 -3.22 12.13 -7.25
N ILE A 459 -3.01 13.10 -6.35
CA ILE A 459 -2.17 12.92 -5.17
C ILE A 459 -3.06 12.98 -3.93
N VAL A 460 -2.87 12.03 -3.03
CA VAL A 460 -3.44 12.03 -1.68
C VAL A 460 -2.30 12.20 -0.70
N GLY A 461 -2.19 13.36 -0.07
CA GLY A 461 -1.28 13.61 1.03
C GLY A 461 -1.95 13.26 2.35
N ALA A 462 -1.27 12.51 3.23
CA ALA A 462 -1.80 12.08 4.52
C ALA A 462 -0.71 12.04 5.59
N ASN A 463 -1.14 11.99 6.84
CA ASN A 463 -0.27 11.63 7.95
C ASN A 463 -0.55 10.16 8.33
N LEU A 464 0.46 9.52 8.94
CA LEU A 464 0.37 8.14 9.41
C LEU A 464 0.07 8.12 10.90
N HIS A 465 -0.71 7.14 11.32
CA HIS A 465 -1.02 6.90 12.72
C HIS A 465 -0.94 5.41 13.04
N PHE A 466 -0.14 5.03 14.04
CA PHE A 466 -0.13 3.69 14.58
C PHE A 466 -1.23 3.55 15.63
N ARG A 467 -2.14 2.60 15.45
CA ARG A 467 -3.11 2.17 16.48
C ARG A 467 -2.46 1.25 17.52
N THR A 468 -1.49 0.49 17.08
CA THR A 468 -0.72 -0.48 17.87
C THR A 468 0.76 -0.30 17.57
N SER A 469 1.64 -0.51 18.56
CA SER A 469 3.09 -0.38 18.35
C SER A 469 3.62 -1.39 17.32
N LEU A 470 4.71 -1.05 16.66
CA LEU A 470 5.37 -1.94 15.68
C LEU A 470 5.69 -3.32 16.30
N ARG A 471 6.11 -3.34 17.57
CA ARG A 471 6.39 -4.58 18.29
C ARG A 471 5.14 -5.44 18.45
N GLU A 472 4.04 -4.87 18.87
CA GLU A 472 2.78 -5.59 19.06
C GLU A 472 2.22 -6.11 17.71
N LEU A 473 2.40 -5.35 16.62
CA LEU A 473 2.06 -5.82 15.27
C LEU A 473 2.83 -7.09 14.90
N ILE A 474 4.13 -7.12 15.17
CA ILE A 474 4.99 -8.28 14.89
C ILE A 474 4.59 -9.47 15.79
N GLU A 475 4.44 -9.26 17.10
CA GLU A 475 4.09 -10.31 18.07
C GLU A 475 2.72 -10.93 17.75
N ASN A 476 1.71 -10.13 17.39
CA ASN A 476 0.38 -10.61 17.00
C ASN A 476 0.42 -11.46 15.73
N LYS A 477 1.27 -11.12 14.78
CA LYS A 477 1.42 -11.91 13.54
C LYS A 477 2.15 -13.22 13.76
N LEU A 478 3.20 -13.23 14.57
CA LEU A 478 3.91 -14.46 14.95
C LEU A 478 2.99 -15.45 15.66
N SER A 479 2.15 -14.97 16.59
CA SER A 479 1.19 -15.83 17.31
C SER A 479 0.07 -16.37 16.40
N ALA A 480 -0.37 -15.61 15.40
CA ALA A 480 -1.34 -16.08 14.41
C ALA A 480 -0.77 -17.17 13.47
N HIS A 481 0.51 -17.07 13.11
CA HIS A 481 1.18 -18.09 12.29
C HIS A 481 1.37 -19.42 13.04
N THR A 482 1.73 -19.37 14.32
CA THR A 482 1.88 -20.59 15.16
C THR A 482 0.55 -21.31 15.38
N ASN A 483 -0.57 -20.60 15.46
CA ASN A 483 -1.90 -21.21 15.62
C ASN A 483 -2.48 -21.83 14.33
N ASN A 484 -1.98 -21.47 13.15
CA ASN A 484 -2.41 -22.03 11.86
C ASN A 484 -1.55 -23.23 11.41
N THR A 485 -0.48 -23.57 12.13
CA THR A 485 0.43 -24.70 11.85
C THR A 485 0.26 -25.86 12.83
N VAL A 486 -0.69 -25.79 13.74
CA VAL A 486 -1.17 -26.88 14.63
C VAL A 486 -2.59 -27.27 14.18
#